data_1a9cce567258c10536e946aba401891a
#
_entry.id   1a9cce567258c10536e946aba401891a
#
_cell.length_a   1.000
_cell.length_b   1.000
_cell.length_c   1.000
_cell.angle_alpha   90.00
_cell.angle_beta   90.00
_cell.angle_gamma   90.00
#
_symmetry.space_group_name_H-M   'P 1'
#
loop_
_entity.id
_entity.type
_entity.pdbx_description
1 polymer ?
#
loop_
_entity_poly.entity_id
_entity_poly.type
_entity_poly.pdbx_seq_one_letter_code
_entity_poly.pdbx_strand_id
1 'polypeptide(L)'
;MKIFEIIDEENNMSIGVLQYYEKEKSCIIELQENLDEWTAPLLFTSYVNKHIYTMPRDISFMWVRERVIPSGRQNIKDILNNHGMKSYDEMRFLEISEGRCSQDSLYIKQLNALPDYVIERKKKNIIDCVTLDNNV
;
A
#
# COMPACT_ATOMS: atom_id res chain seq x y z
N MET A 1 -3.65 0.21 -13.54
CA MET A 1 -3.21 0.44 -12.14
C MET A 1 -4.41 0.80 -11.28
N LYS A 2 -4.54 0.16 -10.12
CA LYS A 2 -5.56 0.53 -9.12
C LYS A 2 -4.90 1.36 -8.02
N ILE A 3 -5.62 2.35 -7.52
CA ILE A 3 -5.12 3.31 -6.54
C ILE A 3 -6.05 3.30 -5.32
N PHE A 4 -5.48 3.14 -4.13
CA PHE A 4 -6.23 3.15 -2.89
C PHE A 4 -5.59 4.10 -1.88
N GLU A 5 -6.41 4.94 -1.26
CA GLU A 5 -5.96 5.74 -0.12
C GLU A 5 -5.98 4.88 1.14
N ILE A 6 -4.91 4.94 1.91
CA ILE A 6 -4.83 4.29 3.23
C ILE A 6 -5.21 5.34 4.26
N ILE A 7 -6.25 5.07 5.03
CA ILE A 7 -6.81 6.02 5.99
C ILE A 7 -6.76 5.43 7.40
N ASP A 8 -6.31 6.24 8.35
CA ASP A 8 -6.38 5.94 9.78
C ASP A 8 -7.70 6.48 10.31
N GLU A 9 -8.66 5.57 10.57
CA GLU A 9 -10.00 5.93 11.01
C GLU A 9 -9.99 6.55 12.40
N GLU A 10 -9.17 6.02 13.31
CA GLU A 10 -9.07 6.50 14.69
C GLU A 10 -8.59 7.94 14.78
N ASN A 11 -7.55 8.28 14.00
CA ASN A 11 -6.96 9.61 13.98
C ASN A 11 -7.52 10.50 12.86
N ASN A 12 -8.43 9.97 12.03
CA ASN A 12 -9.06 10.65 10.91
C ASN A 12 -8.02 11.34 10.00
N MET A 13 -7.01 10.58 9.57
CA MET A 13 -5.95 11.10 8.74
C MET A 13 -5.58 10.14 7.61
N SER A 14 -5.14 10.70 6.48
CA SER A 14 -4.59 9.92 5.38
C SER A 14 -3.16 9.52 5.70
N ILE A 15 -2.87 8.24 5.61
CA ILE A 15 -1.53 7.68 5.81
C ILE A 15 -0.72 7.74 4.52
N GLY A 16 -1.37 7.46 3.40
CA GLY A 16 -0.70 7.41 2.11
C GLY A 16 -1.55 6.75 1.05
N VAL A 17 -0.90 6.24 0.01
CA VAL A 17 -1.56 5.65 -1.16
C VAL A 17 -0.92 4.32 -1.50
N LEU A 18 -1.74 3.31 -1.72
CA LEU A 18 -1.35 2.01 -2.26
C LEU A 18 -1.59 2.03 -3.77
N GLN A 19 -0.55 1.84 -4.55
CA GLN A 19 -0.62 1.72 -6.00
C GLN A 19 -0.44 0.25 -6.37
N TYR A 20 -1.46 -0.36 -6.95
CA TYR A 20 -1.43 -1.76 -7.36
C TYR A 20 -1.27 -1.87 -8.88
N TYR A 21 -0.22 -2.54 -9.30
CA TYR A 21 0.10 -2.80 -10.70
C TYR A 21 -0.37 -4.21 -11.04
N GLU A 22 -1.52 -4.30 -11.71
CA GLU A 22 -2.23 -5.58 -11.93
C GLU A 22 -1.43 -6.58 -12.76
N LYS A 23 -0.76 -6.11 -13.81
CA LYS A 23 0.03 -6.98 -14.70
C LYS A 23 1.20 -7.62 -13.99
N GLU A 24 1.91 -6.86 -13.19
CA GLU A 24 3.09 -7.30 -12.44
C GLU A 24 2.72 -7.99 -11.14
N LYS A 25 1.47 -7.91 -10.71
CA LYS A 25 0.97 -8.36 -9.41
C LYS A 25 1.83 -7.84 -8.26
N SER A 26 2.15 -6.56 -8.33
CA SER A 26 2.97 -5.88 -7.33
C SER A 26 2.34 -4.57 -6.93
N CYS A 27 2.80 -4.02 -5.81
CA CYS A 27 2.30 -2.74 -5.32
C CYS A 27 3.43 -1.88 -4.75
N ILE A 28 3.17 -0.57 -4.73
CA ILE A 28 4.05 0.41 -4.10
C ILE A 28 3.19 1.29 -3.21
N ILE A 29 3.61 1.46 -1.96
CA ILE A 29 2.96 2.38 -1.03
C ILE A 29 3.77 3.66 -0.95
N GLU A 30 3.08 4.78 -1.19
CA GLU A 30 3.61 6.14 -1.03
C GLU A 30 3.01 6.74 0.23
N LEU A 31 3.85 7.12 1.19
CA LEU A 31 3.41 7.67 2.47
C LEU A 31 3.37 9.19 2.45
N GLN A 32 2.50 9.76 3.28
CA GLN A 32 2.47 11.19 3.57
C GLN A 32 3.73 11.59 4.35
N GLU A 33 4.31 12.76 4.03
CA GLU A 33 5.53 13.23 4.67
C GLU A 33 5.32 13.81 6.07
N ASN A 34 4.07 13.99 6.48
CA ASN A 34 3.73 14.45 7.83
C ASN A 34 3.69 13.34 8.88
N LEU A 35 3.94 12.08 8.47
CA LEU A 35 4.01 10.96 9.39
C LEU A 35 5.30 10.99 10.21
N ASP A 36 5.19 10.55 11.46
CA ASP A 36 6.32 10.36 12.36
C ASP A 36 6.32 8.93 12.94
N GLU A 37 7.20 8.65 13.89
CA GLU A 37 7.32 7.32 14.50
C GLU A 37 6.06 6.87 15.24
N TRP A 38 5.18 7.83 15.65
CA TRP A 38 3.97 7.56 16.40
C TRP A 38 2.75 7.35 15.50
N THR A 39 2.74 7.97 14.31
CA THR A 39 1.61 7.94 13.38
C THR A 39 1.82 6.99 12.21
N ALA A 40 3.06 6.63 11.90
CA ALA A 40 3.36 5.69 10.82
C ALA A 40 2.97 4.27 11.21
N PRO A 41 2.43 3.46 10.26
CA PRO A 41 2.26 2.03 10.50
C PRO A 41 3.59 1.39 10.94
N LEU A 42 3.53 0.44 11.87
CA LEU A 42 4.72 -0.15 12.47
C LEU A 42 5.72 -0.66 11.45
N LEU A 43 5.24 -1.28 10.38
CA LEU A 43 6.08 -1.84 9.31
C LEU A 43 6.92 -0.76 8.61
N PHE A 44 6.45 0.49 8.59
CA PHE A 44 7.08 1.58 7.85
C PHE A 44 7.85 2.56 8.74
N THR A 45 7.86 2.37 10.06
CA THR A 45 8.44 3.30 11.02
C THR A 45 9.92 3.57 10.75
N SER A 46 10.70 2.53 10.43
CA SER A 46 12.14 2.69 10.18
C SER A 46 12.42 3.54 8.94
N TYR A 47 11.56 3.44 7.92
CA TYR A 47 11.67 4.25 6.70
C TYR A 47 11.33 5.71 6.98
N VAL A 48 10.24 5.95 7.69
CA VAL A 48 9.78 7.30 8.05
C VAL A 48 10.84 8.01 8.90
N ASN A 49 11.48 7.32 9.82
CA ASN A 49 12.57 7.87 10.65
C ASN A 49 13.77 8.29 9.81
N LYS A 50 13.96 7.71 8.65
CA LYS A 50 15.03 8.07 7.69
C LYS A 50 14.54 9.06 6.62
N HIS A 51 13.32 9.57 6.76
CA HIS A 51 12.67 10.45 5.77
C HIS A 51 12.51 9.79 4.40
N ILE A 52 12.24 8.48 4.39
CA ILE A 52 11.93 7.70 3.19
C ILE A 52 10.44 7.40 3.20
N TYR A 53 9.72 7.90 2.19
CA TYR A 53 8.25 7.83 2.14
C TYR A 53 7.71 6.97 0.99
N THR A 54 8.57 6.52 0.09
CA THR A 54 8.24 5.52 -0.94
C THR A 54 8.71 4.16 -0.46
N MET A 55 7.77 3.25 -0.22
CA MET A 55 8.11 1.92 0.29
C MET A 55 8.56 1.00 -0.84
N PRO A 56 9.59 0.17 -0.61
CA PRO A 56 9.96 -0.87 -1.60
C PRO A 56 8.79 -1.80 -1.91
N ARG A 57 8.83 -2.45 -3.07
CA ARG A 57 7.76 -3.35 -3.53
C ARG A 57 7.51 -4.51 -2.56
N ASP A 58 8.57 -5.13 -2.04
CA ASP A 58 8.48 -6.23 -1.10
C ASP A 58 7.84 -5.80 0.24
N ILE A 59 8.23 -4.65 0.76
CA ILE A 59 7.68 -4.09 2.01
C ILE A 59 6.22 -3.68 1.80
N SER A 60 5.90 -3.06 0.67
CA SER A 60 4.52 -2.68 0.34
C SER A 60 3.62 -3.90 0.28
N PHE A 61 4.07 -4.97 -0.38
CA PHE A 61 3.29 -6.20 -0.50
C PHE A 61 3.19 -6.95 0.83
N MET A 62 4.21 -6.86 1.68
CA MET A 62 4.18 -7.42 3.04
C MET A 62 3.06 -6.79 3.86
N TRP A 63 2.85 -5.46 3.74
CA TRP A 63 1.74 -4.77 4.39
C TRP A 63 0.39 -5.36 3.96
N VAL A 64 0.21 -5.64 2.67
CA VAL A 64 -1.01 -6.28 2.13
C VAL A 64 -1.19 -7.68 2.73
N ARG A 65 -0.13 -8.50 2.69
CA ARG A 65 -0.19 -9.89 3.17
C ARG A 65 -0.52 -10.01 4.65
N GLU A 66 -0.03 -9.09 5.46
CA GLU A 66 -0.30 -9.09 6.91
C GLU A 66 -1.76 -8.76 7.24
N ARG A 67 -2.50 -8.21 6.28
CA ARG A 67 -3.88 -7.76 6.49
C ARG A 67 -4.93 -8.70 5.91
N VAL A 68 -4.54 -9.73 5.20
CA VAL A 68 -5.47 -10.64 4.52
C VAL A 68 -5.33 -12.07 5.04
N ILE A 69 -6.33 -12.89 4.72
CA ILE A 69 -6.35 -14.30 5.08
C ILE A 69 -5.20 -15.01 4.36
N PRO A 70 -4.30 -15.71 5.07
CA PRO A 70 -3.19 -16.41 4.43
C PRO A 70 -3.65 -17.60 3.58
N SER A 71 -2.93 -17.86 2.49
CA SER A 71 -3.21 -18.96 1.56
C SER A 71 -3.12 -20.35 2.20
N GLY A 72 -2.34 -20.47 3.27
CA GLY A 72 -2.16 -21.73 4.00
C GLY A 72 -3.25 -22.05 5.02
N ARG A 73 -4.28 -21.20 5.13
CA ARG A 73 -5.36 -21.44 6.09
C ARG A 73 -6.10 -22.74 5.75
N GLN A 74 -6.41 -23.53 6.78
CA GLN A 74 -6.97 -24.88 6.61
C GLN A 74 -8.25 -24.93 5.77
N ASN A 75 -9.12 -23.93 5.90
CA ASN A 75 -10.39 -23.86 5.18
C ASN A 75 -10.38 -22.88 4.01
N ILE A 76 -9.21 -22.64 3.41
CA ILE A 76 -9.06 -21.63 2.34
C ILE A 76 -9.95 -21.91 1.13
N LYS A 77 -10.15 -23.17 0.76
CA LYS A 77 -11.01 -23.55 -0.38
C LYS A 77 -12.45 -23.10 -0.17
N ASP A 78 -12.99 -23.29 1.03
CA ASP A 78 -14.35 -22.87 1.37
C ASP A 78 -14.47 -21.34 1.35
N ILE A 79 -13.46 -20.64 1.86
CA ILE A 79 -13.41 -19.19 1.85
C ILE A 79 -13.39 -18.66 0.41
N LEU A 80 -12.58 -19.25 -0.47
CA LEU A 80 -12.52 -18.87 -1.89
C LEU A 80 -13.89 -19.07 -2.56
N ASN A 81 -14.52 -20.23 -2.33
CA ASN A 81 -15.84 -20.52 -2.89
C ASN A 81 -16.91 -19.56 -2.40
N ASN A 82 -16.89 -19.19 -1.12
CA ASN A 82 -17.86 -18.26 -0.53
C ASN A 82 -17.74 -16.84 -1.13
N HIS A 83 -16.56 -16.47 -1.63
CA HIS A 83 -16.32 -15.19 -2.28
C HIS A 83 -16.30 -15.27 -3.81
N GLY A 84 -16.66 -16.42 -4.39
CA GLY A 84 -16.68 -16.62 -5.83
C GLY A 84 -15.30 -16.54 -6.49
N MET A 85 -14.24 -16.84 -5.74
CA MET A 85 -12.87 -16.79 -6.23
C MET A 85 -12.40 -18.14 -6.73
N LYS A 86 -11.80 -18.19 -7.92
CA LYS A 86 -11.24 -19.42 -8.50
C LYS A 86 -9.86 -19.76 -7.96
N SER A 87 -9.12 -18.76 -7.53
CA SER A 87 -7.76 -18.91 -7.01
C SER A 87 -7.49 -17.86 -5.93
N TYR A 88 -6.45 -18.10 -5.13
CA TYR A 88 -6.02 -17.18 -4.09
C TYR A 88 -5.43 -15.91 -4.69
N ASP A 89 -5.89 -14.75 -4.19
CA ASP A 89 -5.43 -13.42 -4.62
C ASP A 89 -5.48 -12.47 -3.42
N GLU A 90 -4.33 -12.05 -2.93
CA GLU A 90 -4.20 -11.17 -1.77
C GLU A 90 -4.95 -9.84 -1.98
N MET A 91 -4.81 -9.23 -3.16
CA MET A 91 -5.44 -7.94 -3.44
C MET A 91 -6.97 -8.05 -3.46
N ARG A 92 -7.50 -9.17 -3.94
CA ARG A 92 -8.93 -9.39 -3.92
C ARG A 92 -9.46 -9.46 -2.49
N PHE A 93 -8.76 -10.17 -1.61
CA PHE A 93 -9.11 -10.22 -0.19
C PHE A 93 -8.99 -8.85 0.47
N LEU A 94 -7.96 -8.08 0.12
CA LEU A 94 -7.80 -6.72 0.64
C LEU A 94 -8.98 -5.84 0.24
N GLU A 95 -9.43 -5.91 -1.00
CA GLU A 95 -10.59 -5.15 -1.48
C GLU A 95 -11.88 -5.58 -0.76
N ILE A 96 -12.10 -6.90 -0.59
CA ILE A 96 -13.29 -7.43 0.08
C ILE A 96 -13.37 -6.94 1.54
N SER A 97 -12.24 -6.92 2.24
CA SER A 97 -12.17 -6.46 3.64
C SER A 97 -12.06 -4.95 3.78
N GLU A 98 -11.98 -4.22 2.67
CA GLU A 98 -11.69 -2.78 2.64
C GLU A 98 -10.36 -2.45 3.35
N GLY A 99 -9.43 -3.39 3.30
CA GLY A 99 -8.13 -3.27 3.96
C GLY A 99 -8.15 -3.37 5.47
N ARG A 100 -9.30 -3.64 6.08
CA ARG A 100 -9.44 -3.70 7.53
C ARG A 100 -8.84 -4.98 8.11
N CYS A 101 -8.20 -4.86 9.26
CA CYS A 101 -7.76 -6.01 10.06
C CYS A 101 -7.90 -5.69 11.55
N SER A 102 -7.79 -6.72 12.39
CA SER A 102 -7.99 -6.58 13.83
C SER A 102 -6.82 -5.89 14.57
N GLN A 103 -5.70 -5.68 13.88
CA GLN A 103 -4.47 -5.17 14.50
C GLN A 103 -4.40 -3.65 14.59
N ASP A 104 -5.17 -2.93 13.77
CA ASP A 104 -5.14 -1.47 13.73
C ASP A 104 -6.48 -0.89 13.22
N SER A 105 -6.54 0.44 13.11
CA SER A 105 -7.71 1.18 12.64
C SER A 105 -7.59 1.63 11.19
N LEU A 106 -6.69 1.05 10.42
CA LEU A 106 -6.50 1.42 9.02
C LEU A 106 -7.51 0.75 8.11
N TYR A 107 -7.91 1.45 7.05
CA TYR A 107 -8.70 0.91 5.97
C TYR A 107 -8.29 1.56 4.65
N ILE A 108 -8.75 1.01 3.53
CA ILE A 108 -8.45 1.56 2.20
C ILE A 108 -9.73 2.05 1.53
N LYS A 109 -9.56 3.06 0.69
CA LYS A 109 -10.63 3.63 -0.14
C LYS A 109 -10.09 3.82 -1.56
N GLN A 110 -10.79 3.28 -2.55
CA GLN A 110 -10.35 3.41 -3.93
C GLN A 110 -10.41 4.85 -4.41
N LEU A 111 -9.35 5.29 -5.10
CA LEU A 111 -9.24 6.60 -5.71
C LEU A 111 -9.28 6.49 -7.24
N ASN A 112 -9.77 7.54 -7.90
CA ASN A 112 -9.79 7.62 -9.35
C ASN A 112 -8.51 8.19 -9.95
N ALA A 113 -7.70 8.87 -9.14
CA ALA A 113 -6.46 9.50 -9.56
C ALA A 113 -5.45 9.57 -8.41
N LEU A 114 -4.17 9.67 -8.75
CA LEU A 114 -3.10 9.87 -7.76
C LEU A 114 -3.22 11.25 -7.12
N PRO A 115 -3.00 11.35 -5.79
CA PRO A 115 -2.89 12.65 -5.13
C PRO A 115 -1.69 13.46 -5.64
N ASP A 116 -1.78 14.76 -5.54
CA ASP A 116 -0.76 15.68 -6.05
C ASP A 116 0.63 15.39 -5.45
N TYR A 117 0.73 15.09 -4.17
CA TYR A 117 2.03 14.83 -3.54
C TYR A 117 2.73 13.60 -4.12
N VAL A 118 1.97 12.59 -4.57
CA VAL A 118 2.52 11.39 -5.22
C VAL A 118 2.99 11.74 -6.63
N ILE A 119 2.16 12.49 -7.38
CA ILE A 119 2.51 12.95 -8.73
C ILE A 119 3.79 13.78 -8.71
N GLU A 120 3.89 14.73 -7.79
CA GLU A 120 5.06 15.61 -7.65
C GLU A 120 6.31 14.82 -7.27
N ARG A 121 6.18 13.84 -6.38
CA ARG A 121 7.28 12.97 -5.97
C ARG A 121 7.82 12.17 -7.16
N LYS A 122 6.93 11.65 -8.00
CA LYS A 122 7.32 10.92 -9.22
C LYS A 122 8.02 11.83 -10.23
N LYS A 123 7.54 13.05 -10.41
CA LYS A 123 8.17 14.05 -11.30
C LYS A 123 9.58 14.40 -10.82
N LYS A 124 9.75 14.61 -9.52
CA LYS A 124 11.06 14.90 -8.91
C LYS A 124 12.04 13.75 -9.16
N ASN A 125 11.62 12.52 -8.98
CA ASN A 125 12.46 11.35 -9.23
C ASN A 125 12.91 11.27 -10.69
N ILE A 126 12.04 11.58 -11.64
CA ILE A 126 12.38 11.62 -13.07
C ILE A 126 13.42 12.71 -13.33
N ILE A 127 13.24 13.92 -12.79
CA ILE A 127 14.17 15.04 -12.95
C ILE A 127 15.53 14.68 -12.37
N ASP A 128 15.59 14.09 -11.19
CA ASP A 128 16.83 13.66 -10.54
C ASP A 128 17.58 12.62 -11.40
N CYS A 129 16.86 11.66 -11.99
CA CYS A 129 17.44 10.68 -12.91
C CYS A 129 18.04 11.34 -14.16
N VAL A 130 17.31 12.27 -14.76
CA VAL A 130 17.79 13.01 -15.97
C VAL A 130 19.03 13.84 -15.62
N THR A 131 19.05 14.51 -14.48
CA THR A 131 20.19 15.30 -14.02
C THR A 131 21.42 14.42 -13.80
N LEU A 132 21.27 13.23 -13.22
CA LEU A 132 22.36 12.28 -13.03
C LEU A 132 22.93 11.80 -14.38
N ASP A 133 22.08 11.52 -15.37
CA ASP A 133 22.49 11.10 -16.70
C ASP A 133 23.27 12.21 -17.42
N ASN A 134 22.91 13.48 -17.23
CA ASN A 134 23.57 14.62 -17.83
C ASN A 134 24.91 14.98 -17.20
N ASN A 135 25.22 14.46 -16.02
CA ASN A 135 26.45 14.73 -15.28
C ASN A 135 27.55 13.68 -15.51
N VAL A 136 27.31 12.77 -16.44
CA VAL A 136 28.27 11.72 -16.78
C VAL A 136 29.34 12.20 -17.76
#